data_628f842299f2706eada32ae317d07f5b
#
_entry.id   628f842299f2706eada32ae317d07f5b
#
_cell.length_a   1.000
_cell.length_b   1.000
_cell.length_c   1.000
_cell.angle_alpha   90.00
_cell.angle_beta   90.00
_cell.angle_gamma   90.00
#
_symmetry.space_group_name_H-M   'P 1'
#
loop_
_entity.id
_entity.type
_entity.pdbx_description
1 polymer ?
#
loop_
_entity_poly.entity_id
_entity_poly.type
_entity_poly.pdbx_seq_one_letter_code
_entity_poly.pdbx_strand_id
1 'polypeptide(L)'
;WLRFAVPPGATSMRLKVKGKLWVFVDGKEVIPRSGGSYPLLEPEKEKRIAAIRLEPELGYPESAAVLEPVTFEVSKSKMGLGAWADWGLSCYSGGIAYEKTFTVAETEGEWWLDLGKVRGTAEVWLNGEKVGVRVWSPFNFNLTGKLKAGENHLKVIVYSSLGPHYSEAILTPYLFGEHRLAGLFGPVTLKRMRGD
;
A
#
# COMPACT_ATOMS: atom_id res chain seq x y z
N TRP A 1 17.14 -19.20 0.11
CA TRP A 1 16.14 -18.47 0.91
C TRP A 1 15.82 -17.13 0.28
N LEU A 2 14.52 -16.81 0.18
CA LEU A 2 14.02 -15.49 -0.19
C LEU A 2 13.17 -14.96 0.97
N ARG A 3 13.25 -13.66 1.23
CA ARG A 3 12.52 -12.99 2.30
C ARG A 3 11.92 -11.70 1.78
N PHE A 4 10.62 -11.48 2.09
CA PHE A 4 9.92 -10.28 1.66
C PHE A 4 8.79 -9.91 2.63
N ALA A 5 8.36 -8.66 2.60
CA ALA A 5 7.23 -8.20 3.37
C ALA A 5 5.91 -8.67 2.72
N VAL A 6 4.96 -9.07 3.55
CA VAL A 6 3.60 -9.42 3.13
C VAL A 6 2.76 -8.15 3.14
N PRO A 7 2.05 -7.81 2.05
CA PRO A 7 1.21 -6.62 2.01
C PRO A 7 0.13 -6.62 3.10
N PRO A 8 -0.25 -5.46 3.64
CA PRO A 8 -1.37 -5.35 4.59
C PRO A 8 -2.66 -5.90 3.99
N GLY A 9 -3.44 -6.59 4.79
CA GLY A 9 -4.70 -7.19 4.35
C GLY A 9 -4.57 -8.45 3.50
N ALA A 10 -3.36 -8.93 3.22
CA ALA A 10 -3.18 -10.15 2.45
C ALA A 10 -3.76 -11.36 3.20
N THR A 11 -4.68 -12.05 2.55
CA THR A 11 -5.39 -13.24 3.06
C THR A 11 -4.86 -14.53 2.48
N SER A 12 -4.26 -14.46 1.30
CA SER A 12 -3.58 -15.58 0.67
C SER A 12 -2.43 -15.13 -0.21
N MET A 13 -1.52 -16.06 -0.46
CA MET A 13 -0.37 -15.87 -1.33
C MET A 13 -0.29 -17.04 -2.30
N ARG A 14 0.06 -16.77 -3.56
CA ARG A 14 0.35 -17.81 -4.55
C ARG A 14 1.78 -17.68 -5.04
N LEU A 15 2.43 -18.83 -5.16
CA LEU A 15 3.79 -18.99 -5.63
C LEU A 15 3.82 -20.07 -6.68
N LYS A 16 4.52 -19.82 -7.78
CA LYS A 16 4.86 -20.84 -8.75
C LYS A 16 6.37 -21.00 -8.79
N VAL A 17 6.84 -22.16 -8.40
CA VAL A 17 8.27 -22.44 -8.25
C VAL A 17 8.64 -23.75 -8.91
N LYS A 18 9.92 -23.90 -9.22
CA LYS A 18 10.58 -25.17 -9.51
C LYS A 18 11.41 -25.56 -8.30
N GLY A 19 11.45 -26.85 -7.94
CA GLY A 19 12.12 -27.36 -6.75
C GLY A 19 11.19 -27.59 -5.57
N LYS A 20 11.74 -28.04 -4.44
CA LYS A 20 11.00 -28.23 -3.21
C LYS A 20 10.81 -26.88 -2.50
N LEU A 21 9.61 -26.62 -2.04
CA LEU A 21 9.22 -25.34 -1.45
C LEU A 21 8.73 -25.52 -0.02
N TRP A 22 9.25 -24.69 0.88
CA TRP A 22 8.70 -24.43 2.22
C TRP A 22 8.41 -22.95 2.37
N VAL A 23 7.28 -22.64 2.93
CA VAL A 23 6.82 -21.27 3.14
C VAL A 23 6.65 -21.02 4.63
N PHE A 24 7.22 -19.93 5.11
CA PHE A 24 7.09 -19.47 6.50
C PHE A 24 6.55 -18.05 6.51
N VAL A 25 5.62 -17.77 7.42
CA VAL A 25 5.15 -16.41 7.70
C VAL A 25 5.34 -16.13 9.17
N ASP A 26 6.07 -15.06 9.50
CA ASP A 26 6.46 -14.70 10.85
C ASP A 26 7.09 -15.88 11.64
N GLY A 27 7.91 -16.67 10.94
CA GLY A 27 8.61 -17.83 11.50
C GLY A 27 7.77 -19.11 11.64
N LYS A 28 6.48 -19.09 11.28
CA LYS A 28 5.61 -20.27 11.30
C LYS A 28 5.48 -20.83 9.89
N GLU A 29 5.62 -22.15 9.75
CA GLU A 29 5.40 -22.82 8.49
C GLU A 29 3.92 -22.72 8.06
N VAL A 30 3.72 -22.43 6.78
CA VAL A 30 2.39 -22.33 6.16
C VAL A 30 2.26 -23.41 5.09
N ILE A 31 1.25 -24.26 5.25
CA ILE A 31 0.98 -25.36 4.33
C ILE A 31 -0.01 -24.87 3.25
N PRO A 32 0.23 -25.17 1.96
CA PRO A 32 -0.68 -24.76 0.89
C PRO A 32 -2.03 -25.49 0.99
N ARG A 33 -3.09 -24.81 0.61
CA ARG A 33 -4.39 -25.40 0.35
C ARG A 33 -4.39 -26.09 -1.03
N SER A 34 -5.46 -26.84 -1.30
CA SER A 34 -5.71 -27.36 -2.65
C SER A 34 -5.64 -26.22 -3.67
N GLY A 35 -4.88 -26.40 -4.77
CA GLY A 35 -4.65 -25.37 -5.78
C GLY A 35 -3.43 -24.46 -5.55
N GLY A 36 -2.55 -24.80 -4.58
CA GLY A 36 -1.26 -24.10 -4.40
C GLY A 36 -1.33 -22.71 -3.78
N SER A 37 -2.45 -22.37 -3.15
CA SER A 37 -2.62 -21.12 -2.40
C SER A 37 -2.19 -21.31 -0.94
N TYR A 38 -1.35 -20.43 -0.44
CA TYR A 38 -0.90 -20.38 0.95
C TYR A 38 -1.79 -19.42 1.75
N PRO A 39 -2.58 -19.92 2.72
CA PRO A 39 -3.43 -19.07 3.56
C PRO A 39 -2.56 -18.20 4.47
N LEU A 40 -2.88 -16.92 4.54
CA LEU A 40 -2.19 -15.98 5.42
C LEU A 40 -3.12 -15.61 6.58
N LEU A 41 -2.75 -16.04 7.77
CA LEU A 41 -3.47 -15.72 8.99
C LEU A 41 -3.19 -14.28 9.43
N GLU A 42 -4.06 -13.72 10.26
CA GLU A 42 -3.90 -12.38 10.84
C GLU A 42 -3.68 -11.26 9.79
N PRO A 43 -4.61 -11.08 8.82
CA PRO A 43 -4.48 -10.04 7.78
C PRO A 43 -4.43 -8.63 8.37
N GLU A 44 -4.89 -8.45 9.61
CA GLU A 44 -4.94 -7.18 10.33
C GLU A 44 -3.59 -6.78 10.96
N LYS A 45 -2.64 -7.70 11.03
CA LYS A 45 -1.31 -7.43 11.56
C LYS A 45 -0.56 -6.50 10.62
N GLU A 46 -0.05 -5.39 11.17
CA GLU A 46 0.56 -4.32 10.39
C GLU A 46 1.78 -4.75 9.58
N LYS A 47 2.64 -5.58 10.14
CA LYS A 47 3.86 -6.05 9.44
C LYS A 47 3.99 -7.56 9.59
N ARG A 48 4.00 -8.23 8.45
CA ARG A 48 4.24 -9.67 8.34
C ARG A 48 5.39 -9.92 7.37
N ILE A 49 6.21 -10.90 7.68
CA ILE A 49 7.35 -11.27 6.84
C ILE A 49 7.16 -12.70 6.35
N ALA A 50 7.19 -12.87 5.05
CA ALA A 50 7.29 -14.19 4.44
C ALA A 50 8.76 -14.55 4.19
N ALA A 51 9.10 -15.79 4.45
CA ALA A 51 10.36 -16.41 4.07
C ALA A 51 10.06 -17.70 3.32
N ILE A 52 10.68 -17.89 2.17
CA ILE A 52 10.56 -19.10 1.38
C ILE A 52 11.92 -19.79 1.26
N ARG A 53 11.91 -21.10 1.45
CA ARG A 53 13.04 -21.96 1.22
C ARG A 53 12.79 -22.76 -0.05
N LEU A 54 13.71 -22.66 -1.00
CA LEU A 54 13.71 -23.46 -2.21
C LEU A 54 14.90 -24.39 -2.16
N GLU A 55 14.67 -25.69 -2.37
CA GLU A 55 15.73 -26.67 -2.54
C GLU A 55 15.74 -27.19 -3.97
N PRO A 56 16.89 -27.13 -4.64
CA PRO A 56 17.09 -27.76 -5.93
C PRO A 56 17.10 -29.29 -5.79
N GLU A 57 16.89 -29.98 -6.90
CA GLU A 57 17.18 -31.40 -6.99
C GLU A 57 18.69 -31.63 -6.86
N LEU A 58 19.05 -32.70 -6.20
CA LEU A 58 20.45 -33.04 -5.98
C LEU A 58 21.21 -33.15 -7.32
N GLY A 59 22.31 -32.41 -7.43
CA GLY A 59 23.13 -32.37 -8.67
C GLY A 59 22.62 -31.37 -9.73
N TYR A 60 21.48 -30.69 -9.51
CA TYR A 60 20.90 -29.73 -10.45
C TYR A 60 20.58 -28.39 -9.78
N PRO A 61 21.59 -27.56 -9.51
CA PRO A 61 21.35 -26.26 -8.82
C PRO A 61 20.36 -25.36 -9.53
N GLU A 62 20.24 -25.46 -10.85
CA GLU A 62 19.28 -24.69 -11.68
C GLU A 62 17.84 -25.21 -11.56
N SER A 63 17.59 -26.28 -10.81
CA SER A 63 16.24 -26.82 -10.59
C SER A 63 15.44 -26.08 -9.54
N ALA A 64 15.99 -25.05 -8.90
CA ALA A 64 15.29 -24.20 -7.94
C ALA A 64 15.12 -22.78 -8.49
N ALA A 65 13.88 -22.38 -8.80
CA ALA A 65 13.58 -21.05 -9.30
C ALA A 65 12.14 -20.61 -8.93
N VAL A 66 11.95 -19.32 -8.77
CA VAL A 66 10.63 -18.69 -8.76
C VAL A 66 10.27 -18.41 -10.21
N LEU A 67 9.21 -19.02 -10.72
CA LEU A 67 8.83 -19.00 -12.13
C LEU A 67 7.92 -17.84 -12.49
N GLU A 68 7.15 -17.34 -11.53
CA GLU A 68 6.19 -16.23 -11.71
C GLU A 68 6.26 -15.30 -10.50
N PRO A 69 5.90 -14.01 -10.65
CA PRO A 69 5.80 -13.11 -9.53
C PRO A 69 4.89 -13.66 -8.43
N VAL A 70 5.26 -13.41 -7.17
CA VAL A 70 4.41 -13.73 -6.02
C VAL A 70 3.17 -12.87 -6.09
N THR A 71 1.99 -13.49 -6.02
CA THR A 71 0.71 -12.80 -6.03
C THR A 71 -0.01 -12.93 -4.70
N PHE A 72 -0.75 -11.88 -4.31
CA PHE A 72 -1.51 -11.85 -3.07
C PHE A 72 -2.98 -11.54 -3.33
N GLU A 73 -3.87 -12.22 -2.62
CA GLU A 73 -5.24 -11.77 -2.44
C GLU A 73 -5.30 -10.88 -1.21
N VAL A 74 -5.86 -9.68 -1.35
CA VAL A 74 -5.88 -8.70 -0.27
C VAL A 74 -7.29 -8.27 0.08
N SER A 75 -7.55 -7.98 1.35
CA SER A 75 -8.77 -7.37 1.88
C SER A 75 -8.47 -5.98 2.45
N LYS A 76 -9.51 -5.26 2.88
CA LYS A 76 -9.33 -4.02 3.64
C LYS A 76 -8.52 -4.30 4.90
N SER A 77 -7.56 -3.42 5.20
CA SER A 77 -6.70 -3.53 6.37
C SER A 77 -6.27 -2.16 6.87
N LYS A 78 -5.64 -2.14 8.04
CA LYS A 78 -4.99 -0.94 8.55
C LYS A 78 -3.60 -0.82 7.94
N MET A 79 -3.27 0.38 7.48
CA MET A 79 -1.95 0.72 6.97
C MET A 79 -1.55 2.09 7.51
N GLY A 80 -0.32 2.21 8.00
CA GLY A 80 0.24 3.48 8.43
C GLY A 80 0.56 4.39 7.25
N LEU A 81 0.80 5.67 7.54
CA LEU A 81 1.33 6.61 6.57
C LEU A 81 2.82 6.31 6.31
N GLY A 82 3.30 6.60 5.10
CA GLY A 82 4.70 6.39 4.72
C GLY A 82 4.88 5.83 3.32
N ALA A 83 6.07 5.30 3.07
CA ALA A 83 6.39 4.67 1.79
C ALA A 83 5.69 3.31 1.66
N TRP A 84 5.11 3.05 0.49
CA TRP A 84 4.48 1.74 0.22
C TRP A 84 5.48 0.58 0.25
N ALA A 85 6.74 0.87 -0.05
CA ALA A 85 7.81 -0.12 0.04
C ALA A 85 7.94 -0.73 1.45
N ASP A 86 7.74 0.07 2.50
CA ASP A 86 7.79 -0.38 3.91
C ASP A 86 6.67 -1.39 4.25
N TRP A 87 5.66 -1.48 3.38
CA TRP A 87 4.49 -2.33 3.50
C TRP A 87 4.47 -3.48 2.50
N GLY A 88 5.60 -3.80 1.88
CA GLY A 88 5.70 -4.88 0.91
C GLY A 88 5.12 -4.56 -0.47
N LEU A 89 4.99 -3.27 -0.79
CA LEU A 89 4.43 -2.77 -2.04
C LEU A 89 5.49 -2.00 -2.85
N SER A 90 6.77 -2.42 -2.76
CA SER A 90 7.91 -1.73 -3.38
C SER A 90 7.79 -1.60 -4.90
N CYS A 91 7.24 -2.62 -5.56
CA CYS A 91 7.06 -2.63 -7.03
C CYS A 91 5.60 -2.32 -7.46
N TYR A 92 4.71 -1.99 -6.50
CA TYR A 92 3.32 -1.75 -6.83
C TYR A 92 3.13 -0.42 -7.56
N SER A 93 2.50 -0.49 -8.72
CA SER A 93 2.09 0.66 -9.52
C SER A 93 0.58 0.63 -9.70
N GLY A 94 -0.10 1.63 -9.14
CA GLY A 94 -1.55 1.69 -9.12
C GLY A 94 -2.06 2.66 -8.07
N GLY A 95 -3.31 2.49 -7.65
CA GLY A 95 -3.98 3.33 -6.66
C GLY A 95 -4.21 2.62 -5.33
N ILE A 96 -3.91 3.29 -4.22
CA ILE A 96 -4.28 2.84 -2.87
C ILE A 96 -5.25 3.84 -2.28
N ALA A 97 -6.41 3.35 -1.83
CA ALA A 97 -7.42 4.14 -1.14
C ALA A 97 -7.20 4.07 0.37
N TYR A 98 -7.05 5.24 1.00
CA TYR A 98 -7.04 5.44 2.44
C TYR A 98 -8.40 5.96 2.86
N GLU A 99 -9.05 5.27 3.78
CA GLU A 99 -10.37 5.65 4.30
C GLU A 99 -10.29 5.96 5.79
N LYS A 100 -10.90 7.05 6.20
CA LYS A 100 -10.93 7.50 7.60
C LYS A 100 -12.27 8.16 7.91
N THR A 101 -12.88 7.72 8.99
CA THR A 101 -14.03 8.41 9.58
C THR A 101 -13.53 9.36 10.66
N PHE A 102 -14.09 10.56 10.72
CA PHE A 102 -13.80 11.58 11.72
C PHE A 102 -15.04 12.43 12.02
N THR A 103 -15.06 13.07 13.18
CA THR A 103 -16.19 13.86 13.63
C THR A 103 -15.83 15.35 13.67
N VAL A 104 -16.73 16.19 13.20
CA VAL A 104 -16.64 17.64 13.25
C VAL A 104 -17.87 18.19 13.99
N ALA A 105 -17.65 18.99 15.03
CA ALA A 105 -18.74 19.60 15.78
C ALA A 105 -19.35 20.81 15.05
N GLU A 106 -18.49 21.63 14.44
CA GLU A 106 -18.88 22.86 13.76
C GLU A 106 -18.40 22.83 12.32
N THR A 107 -19.26 23.25 11.40
CA THR A 107 -18.94 23.26 9.95
C THR A 107 -18.73 24.66 9.40
N GLU A 108 -19.01 25.68 10.20
CA GLU A 108 -18.83 27.09 9.80
C GLU A 108 -17.32 27.44 9.68
N GLY A 109 -17.04 28.41 8.81
CA GLY A 109 -15.70 28.89 8.53
C GLY A 109 -15.06 28.18 7.34
N GLU A 110 -13.83 28.56 7.06
CA GLU A 110 -13.05 28.02 5.95
C GLU A 110 -12.28 26.78 6.41
N TRP A 111 -12.46 25.67 5.69
CA TRP A 111 -11.88 24.39 6.04
C TRP A 111 -10.95 23.86 4.94
N TRP A 112 -9.78 23.45 5.34
CA TRP A 112 -8.77 22.89 4.45
C TRP A 112 -8.27 21.54 4.93
N LEU A 113 -8.21 20.59 3.99
CA LEU A 113 -7.49 19.32 4.18
C LEU A 113 -6.10 19.47 3.57
N ASP A 114 -5.09 19.28 4.38
CA ASP A 114 -3.68 19.23 3.95
C ASP A 114 -3.19 17.79 4.10
N LEU A 115 -2.79 17.16 2.99
CA LEU A 115 -2.26 15.80 3.00
C LEU A 115 -0.77 15.74 3.35
N GLY A 116 -0.12 16.92 3.51
CA GLY A 116 1.31 16.98 3.73
C GLY A 116 2.10 16.44 2.54
N LYS A 117 3.05 15.56 2.81
CA LYS A 117 3.89 14.97 1.76
C LYS A 117 3.18 13.76 1.14
N VAL A 118 3.02 13.82 -0.19
CA VAL A 118 2.52 12.71 -1.02
C VAL A 118 3.54 12.44 -2.12
N ARG A 119 3.79 11.18 -2.41
CA ARG A 119 4.56 10.73 -3.58
C ARG A 119 3.62 10.00 -4.53
N GLY A 120 3.12 10.74 -5.51
CA GLY A 120 2.11 10.32 -6.47
C GLY A 120 1.06 11.40 -6.72
N THR A 121 -0.02 11.03 -7.38
CA THR A 121 -1.22 11.86 -7.56
C THR A 121 -2.21 11.56 -6.45
N ALA A 122 -2.77 12.59 -5.82
CA ALA A 122 -3.80 12.41 -4.79
C ALA A 122 -5.18 12.83 -5.30
N GLU A 123 -6.17 11.97 -5.09
CA GLU A 123 -7.58 12.23 -5.32
C GLU A 123 -8.32 12.16 -3.98
N VAL A 124 -9.14 13.16 -3.68
CA VAL A 124 -9.85 13.29 -2.41
C VAL A 124 -11.35 13.23 -2.63
N TRP A 125 -12.01 12.45 -1.80
CA TRP A 125 -13.46 12.31 -1.70
C TRP A 125 -13.89 12.54 -0.25
N LEU A 126 -14.99 13.26 -0.07
CA LEU A 126 -15.60 13.50 1.22
C LEU A 126 -17.09 13.14 1.16
N ASN A 127 -17.56 12.29 2.06
CA ASN A 127 -18.96 11.86 2.13
C ASN A 127 -19.50 11.29 0.80
N GLY A 128 -18.65 10.65 0.01
CA GLY A 128 -19.02 10.10 -1.31
C GLY A 128 -18.92 11.09 -2.47
N GLU A 129 -18.64 12.37 -2.21
CA GLU A 129 -18.46 13.39 -3.25
C GLU A 129 -16.98 13.65 -3.53
N LYS A 130 -16.64 13.78 -4.80
CA LYS A 130 -15.28 14.11 -5.22
C LYS A 130 -14.97 15.58 -4.89
N VAL A 131 -13.92 15.80 -4.10
CA VAL A 131 -13.43 17.14 -3.74
C VAL A 131 -12.46 17.65 -4.80
N GLY A 132 -11.56 16.82 -5.26
CA GLY A 132 -10.58 17.21 -6.28
C GLY A 132 -9.42 16.26 -6.45
N VAL A 133 -8.47 16.66 -7.31
CA VAL A 133 -7.24 15.95 -7.62
C VAL A 133 -6.07 16.92 -7.54
N ARG A 134 -4.92 16.45 -7.04
CA ARG A 134 -3.63 17.14 -7.08
C ARG A 134 -2.55 16.21 -7.58
N VAL A 135 -1.78 16.66 -8.55
CA VAL A 135 -0.71 15.88 -9.17
C VAL A 135 0.68 16.26 -8.64
N TRP A 136 0.79 17.39 -7.94
CA TRP A 136 2.00 17.89 -7.26
C TRP A 136 1.64 18.73 -6.04
N SER A 137 2.65 19.02 -5.22
CA SER A 137 2.57 19.88 -4.03
C SER A 137 2.20 21.34 -4.38
N PRO A 138 1.41 22.03 -3.51
CA PRO A 138 0.88 21.55 -2.25
C PRO A 138 -0.37 20.68 -2.42
N PHE A 139 -0.47 19.64 -1.59
CA PHE A 139 -1.63 18.73 -1.61
C PHE A 139 -2.74 19.22 -0.67
N ASN A 140 -3.24 20.42 -0.94
CA ASN A 140 -4.29 21.09 -0.16
C ASN A 140 -5.62 21.05 -0.91
N PHE A 141 -6.70 20.77 -0.16
CA PHE A 141 -8.05 20.66 -0.68
C PHE A 141 -9.01 21.49 0.15
N ASN A 142 -9.81 22.34 -0.50
CA ASN A 142 -10.83 23.15 0.17
C ASN A 142 -12.05 22.27 0.47
N LEU A 143 -12.40 22.17 1.74
CA LEU A 143 -13.57 21.43 2.24
C LEU A 143 -14.69 22.35 2.75
N THR A 144 -14.57 23.65 2.56
CA THR A 144 -15.56 24.65 2.98
C THR A 144 -16.92 24.33 2.37
N GLY A 145 -17.96 24.25 3.21
CA GLY A 145 -19.30 23.90 2.80
C GLY A 145 -19.54 22.44 2.41
N LYS A 146 -18.52 21.56 2.54
CA LYS A 146 -18.61 20.13 2.22
C LYS A 146 -18.67 19.23 3.45
N LEU A 147 -18.26 19.75 4.61
CA LEU A 147 -18.32 19.03 5.87
C LEU A 147 -19.75 18.98 6.40
N LYS A 148 -20.08 17.89 7.10
CA LYS A 148 -21.32 17.73 7.84
C LYS A 148 -21.03 17.82 9.34
N ALA A 149 -21.92 18.41 10.12
CA ALA A 149 -21.86 18.30 11.58
C ALA A 149 -22.01 16.81 11.97
N GLY A 150 -21.20 16.34 12.88
CA GLY A 150 -21.10 14.93 13.21
C GLY A 150 -20.09 14.18 12.36
N GLU A 151 -20.43 12.95 11.99
CA GLU A 151 -19.54 12.02 11.31
C GLU A 151 -19.32 12.37 9.82
N ASN A 152 -18.08 12.37 9.40
CA ASN A 152 -17.65 12.54 8.02
C ASN A 152 -16.76 11.37 7.59
N HIS A 153 -16.91 10.94 6.35
CA HIS A 153 -16.11 9.89 5.75
C HIS A 153 -15.17 10.47 4.69
N LEU A 154 -13.88 10.42 4.98
CA LEU A 154 -12.80 10.84 4.07
C LEU A 154 -12.25 9.63 3.35
N LYS A 155 -12.09 9.75 2.02
CA LYS A 155 -11.35 8.81 1.19
C LYS A 155 -10.30 9.56 0.39
N VAL A 156 -9.05 9.16 0.54
CA VAL A 156 -7.91 9.66 -0.22
C VAL A 156 -7.37 8.53 -1.07
N ILE A 157 -7.33 8.70 -2.38
CA ILE A 157 -6.73 7.73 -3.28
C ILE A 157 -5.40 8.32 -3.75
N VAL A 158 -4.31 7.60 -3.50
CA VAL A 158 -2.99 7.97 -4.00
C VAL A 158 -2.64 7.03 -5.14
N TYR A 159 -2.29 7.58 -6.29
CA TYR A 159 -1.85 6.84 -7.46
C TYR A 159 -0.34 7.03 -7.63
N SER A 160 0.39 5.91 -7.71
CA SER A 160 1.82 5.95 -8.02
C SER A 160 2.07 6.10 -9.52
N SER A 161 3.30 6.48 -9.86
CA SER A 161 3.84 6.31 -11.22
C SER A 161 4.31 4.87 -11.45
N LEU A 162 4.77 4.57 -12.66
CA LEU A 162 5.45 3.30 -12.98
C LEU A 162 6.88 3.21 -12.41
N GLY A 163 7.38 4.29 -11.79
CA GLY A 163 8.73 4.35 -11.22
C GLY A 163 9.05 3.20 -10.26
N PRO A 164 8.20 2.91 -9.25
CA PRO A 164 8.41 1.77 -8.36
C PRO A 164 8.55 0.44 -9.10
N HIS A 165 7.68 0.17 -10.08
CA HIS A 165 7.72 -1.06 -10.87
C HIS A 165 9.05 -1.19 -11.63
N TYR A 166 9.44 -0.18 -12.37
CA TYR A 166 10.69 -0.21 -13.15
C TYR A 166 11.94 -0.25 -12.28
N SER A 167 11.91 0.32 -11.08
CA SER A 167 13.07 0.31 -10.18
C SER A 167 13.41 -1.07 -9.63
N GLU A 168 12.41 -1.93 -9.49
CA GLU A 168 12.58 -3.29 -8.96
C GLU A 168 12.71 -4.34 -10.08
N ALA A 169 11.94 -4.17 -11.17
CA ALA A 169 11.88 -5.15 -12.25
C ALA A 169 13.01 -4.97 -13.29
N ILE A 170 13.45 -3.75 -13.51
CA ILE A 170 14.48 -3.43 -14.50
C ILE A 170 15.48 -2.46 -13.87
N LEU A 171 16.73 -2.89 -13.74
CA LEU A 171 17.81 -2.01 -13.32
C LEU A 171 18.01 -0.93 -14.38
N THR A 172 17.39 0.21 -14.20
CA THR A 172 17.58 1.38 -15.05
C THR A 172 18.36 2.46 -14.32
N PRO A 173 19.45 2.97 -14.91
CA PRO A 173 20.25 4.05 -14.32
C PRO A 173 19.53 5.41 -14.34
N TYR A 174 18.40 5.51 -15.04
CA TYR A 174 17.67 6.77 -15.23
C TYR A 174 16.62 7.07 -14.15
N LEU A 175 16.41 6.18 -13.16
CA LEU A 175 15.50 6.43 -12.06
C LEU A 175 16.24 7.01 -10.86
N PHE A 176 15.99 8.28 -10.57
CA PHE A 176 16.46 8.91 -9.34
C PHE A 176 15.77 8.25 -8.13
N GLY A 177 16.49 8.14 -7.00
CA GLY A 177 16.02 7.45 -5.80
C GLY A 177 14.63 7.90 -5.31
N GLU A 178 14.29 9.17 -5.48
CA GLU A 178 12.98 9.71 -5.11
C GLU A 178 11.83 9.24 -6.00
N HIS A 179 12.08 8.87 -7.26
CA HIS A 179 11.06 8.35 -8.18
C HIS A 179 10.63 6.92 -7.85
N ARG A 180 11.39 6.25 -6.98
CA ARG A 180 11.07 4.90 -6.47
C ARG A 180 10.05 4.93 -5.34
N LEU A 181 9.82 6.11 -4.74
CA LEU A 181 8.91 6.26 -3.63
C LEU A 181 7.49 6.52 -4.10
N ALA A 182 6.55 5.78 -3.54
CA ALA A 182 5.14 6.05 -3.66
C ALA A 182 4.49 5.97 -2.27
N GLY A 183 3.44 6.75 -2.02
CA GLY A 183 2.69 6.70 -0.77
C GLY A 183 2.16 8.03 -0.27
N LEU A 184 1.39 7.93 0.79
CA LEU A 184 0.89 9.04 1.59
C LEU A 184 1.75 9.14 2.87
N PHE A 185 2.62 10.14 2.93
CA PHE A 185 3.55 10.31 4.05
C PHE A 185 2.96 11.19 5.15
N GLY A 186 2.08 12.13 4.80
CA GLY A 186 1.49 13.05 5.76
C GLY A 186 2.43 14.19 6.21
N PRO A 187 2.16 14.79 7.38
CA PRO A 187 0.98 14.56 8.21
C PRO A 187 -0.31 14.99 7.50
N VAL A 188 -1.37 14.19 7.63
CA VAL A 188 -2.70 14.56 7.13
C VAL A 188 -3.41 15.37 8.20
N THR A 189 -3.73 16.63 7.90
CA THR A 189 -4.34 17.55 8.85
C THR A 189 -5.58 18.22 8.28
N LEU A 190 -6.58 18.37 9.13
CA LEU A 190 -7.76 19.21 8.88
C LEU A 190 -7.59 20.54 9.61
N LYS A 191 -7.59 21.63 8.85
CA LYS A 191 -7.36 22.98 9.35
C LYS A 191 -8.63 23.82 9.21
N ARG A 192 -9.03 24.52 10.27
CA ARG A 192 -10.06 25.55 10.23
C ARG A 192 -9.37 26.91 10.26
N MET A 193 -9.59 27.71 9.23
CA MET A 193 -9.17 29.10 9.21
C MET A 193 -10.27 29.91 9.93
N ARG A 194 -9.88 30.63 10.97
CA ARG A 194 -10.79 31.61 11.57
C ARG A 194 -10.69 32.86 10.68
N GLY A 195 -11.83 33.32 10.17
CA GLY A 195 -11.90 34.67 9.59
C GLY A 195 -11.57 35.68 10.68
N ASP A 196 -10.78 36.66 10.35
CA ASP A 196 -10.52 37.82 11.19
C ASP A 196 -11.82 38.63 11.38
#